data_aa2bf868c5931b92b042e158548b57b3
#
_entry.id   aa2bf868c5931b92b042e158548b57b3
#
_cell.length_a   1.000
_cell.length_b   1.000
_cell.length_c   1.000
_cell.angle_alpha   90.00
_cell.angle_beta   90.00
_cell.angle_gamma   90.00
#
_symmetry.space_group_name_H-M   'P 1'
#
loop_
_entity.id
_entity.type
_entity.pdbx_description
1 polymer ?
#
loop_
_entity_poly.entity_id
_entity_poly.type
_entity_poly.pdbx_seq_one_letter_code
_entity_poly.pdbx_strand_id
1 'polypeptide(L)'
;MTLTATAAPAHAPARVAITYCTQCHWLLRAGWMAQELLSTFGTDLGEVSLIPGTGGVFQVHCDGALIWDRKAQGGFPDAKVLKQLVRDRIDPARDLGHIDRVHGPS
;
A
#
# COMPACT_ATOMS: atom_id res chain seq x y z
N MET A 1 5.01 -28.32 -16.59
CA MET A 1 5.14 -27.77 -16.24
C MET A 1 5.54 -27.21 -15.63
N THR A 2 5.82 -26.99 -15.66
CA THR A 2 6.27 -26.53 -15.16
C THR A 2 6.47 -25.83 -14.54
N LEU A 3 6.66 -25.71 -14.34
CA LEU A 3 6.90 -25.14 -13.74
C LEU A 3 7.46 -24.36 -13.30
N THR A 4 7.68 -24.28 -13.44
CA THR A 4 8.38 -23.69 -13.22
C THR A 4 8.43 -22.79 -12.57
N ALA A 5 8.24 -22.58 -12.75
CA ALA A 5 8.15 -21.62 -12.22
C ALA A 5 8.21 -21.52 -11.04
N THR A 6 8.21 -22.05 -10.82
CA THR A 6 8.13 -22.16 -9.69
C THR A 6 8.93 -21.41 -8.96
N ALA A 7 9.74 -21.09 -9.34
CA ALA A 7 10.54 -20.45 -8.54
C ALA A 7 10.15 -19.10 -8.45
N ALA A 8 9.50 -18.73 -7.48
CA ALA A 8 9.29 -17.37 -7.21
C ALA A 8 10.64 -16.75 -7.05
N PRO A 9 10.90 -15.64 -7.65
CA PRO A 9 12.16 -14.97 -7.45
C PRO A 9 12.32 -14.59 -5.99
N ALA A 10 13.52 -14.60 -5.52
CA ALA A 10 13.81 -14.22 -4.15
C ALA A 10 13.30 -12.80 -3.85
N HIS A 11 13.21 -11.97 -4.87
CA HIS A 11 12.75 -10.60 -4.72
C HIS A 11 11.45 -10.38 -5.46
N ALA A 12 10.50 -11.27 -5.23
CA ALA A 12 9.20 -11.12 -5.83
C ALA A 12 8.62 -9.75 -5.46
N PRO A 13 7.95 -9.07 -6.39
CA PRO A 13 7.34 -7.78 -6.08
C PRO A 13 6.34 -7.90 -4.94
N ALA A 14 6.30 -6.89 -4.11
CA ALA A 14 5.41 -6.86 -2.96
C ALA A 14 3.95 -6.76 -3.38
N ARG A 15 3.07 -7.21 -2.51
CA ARG A 15 1.63 -7.15 -2.72
C ARG A 15 1.01 -6.28 -1.64
N VAL A 16 0.20 -5.33 -2.06
CA VAL A 16 -0.53 -4.47 -1.14
C VAL A 16 -2.00 -4.80 -1.23
N ALA A 17 -2.66 -4.91 -0.09
CA ALA A 17 -4.09 -5.16 -0.02
C ALA A 17 -4.75 -4.07 0.81
N ILE A 18 -5.78 -3.43 0.24
CA ILE A 18 -6.54 -2.40 0.91
C ILE A 18 -7.94 -2.94 1.16
N THR A 19 -8.27 -3.16 2.43
CA THR A 19 -9.61 -3.61 2.84
C THR A 19 -10.41 -2.37 3.24
N TYR A 20 -11.56 -2.18 2.64
CA TYR A 20 -12.35 -0.98 2.82
C TYR A 20 -13.80 -1.31 3.16
N CYS A 21 -14.44 -0.43 3.91
CA CYS A 21 -15.84 -0.60 4.26
C CYS A 21 -16.73 -0.21 3.07
N THR A 22 -17.55 -1.15 2.61
CA THR A 22 -18.47 -0.89 1.50
C THR A 22 -19.62 -0.01 1.92
N GLN A 23 -20.12 -0.23 3.13
CA GLN A 23 -21.25 0.54 3.65
C GLN A 23 -20.89 2.00 3.89
N CYS A 24 -19.62 2.28 4.06
CA CYS A 24 -19.13 3.64 4.31
C CYS A 24 -18.79 4.38 3.03
N HIS A 25 -18.95 3.72 1.89
CA HIS A 25 -18.64 4.31 0.57
C HIS A 25 -17.17 4.70 0.42
N TRP A 26 -16.26 3.86 0.95
CA TRP A 26 -14.84 4.16 0.89
C TRP A 26 -14.10 3.56 -0.29
N LEU A 27 -14.84 3.02 -1.26
CA LEU A 27 -14.21 2.45 -2.45
C LEU A 27 -13.39 3.48 -3.23
N LEU A 28 -13.95 4.68 -3.42
CA LEU A 28 -13.21 5.71 -4.17
C LEU A 28 -11.91 6.09 -3.49
N ARG A 29 -11.94 6.17 -2.16
CA ARG A 29 -10.74 6.46 -1.38
C ARG A 29 -9.71 5.34 -1.54
N ALA A 30 -10.15 4.10 -1.42
CA ALA A 30 -9.26 2.95 -1.56
C ALA A 30 -8.70 2.86 -2.98
N GLY A 31 -9.54 3.10 -3.97
CA GLY A 31 -9.12 3.09 -5.38
C GLY A 31 -8.11 4.19 -5.68
N TRP A 32 -8.33 5.38 -5.12
CA TRP A 32 -7.39 6.49 -5.29
C TRP A 32 -6.03 6.12 -4.69
N MET A 33 -6.03 5.56 -3.49
CA MET A 33 -4.77 5.15 -2.85
C MET A 33 -4.05 4.08 -3.65
N ALA A 34 -4.80 3.12 -4.21
CA ALA A 34 -4.20 2.10 -5.07
C ALA A 34 -3.52 2.72 -6.28
N GLN A 35 -4.16 3.69 -6.90
CA GLN A 35 -3.57 4.37 -8.05
C GLN A 35 -2.32 5.15 -7.67
N GLU A 36 -2.35 5.80 -6.51
CA GLU A 36 -1.18 6.54 -6.02
C GLU A 36 0.00 5.61 -5.79
N LEU A 37 -0.25 4.45 -5.19
CA LEU A 37 0.81 3.47 -4.94
C LEU A 37 1.36 2.91 -6.24
N LEU A 38 0.49 2.54 -7.16
CA LEU A 38 0.93 1.98 -8.44
C LEU A 38 1.68 3.02 -9.28
N SER A 39 1.27 4.27 -9.21
CA SER A 39 1.97 5.34 -9.92
C SER A 39 3.37 5.57 -9.38
N THR A 40 3.52 5.46 -8.07
CA THR A 40 4.82 5.72 -7.43
C THR A 40 5.79 4.56 -7.58
N PHE A 41 5.30 3.33 -7.38
CA PHE A 41 6.18 2.17 -7.30
C PHE A 41 6.22 1.36 -8.60
N GLY A 42 5.24 1.53 -9.48
CA GLY A 42 5.24 0.84 -10.76
C GLY A 42 5.35 -0.66 -10.57
N THR A 43 6.26 -1.27 -11.30
CA THR A 43 6.43 -2.72 -11.26
C THR A 43 7.14 -3.23 -10.00
N ASP A 44 7.55 -2.35 -9.11
CA ASP A 44 8.06 -2.78 -7.82
C ASP A 44 6.93 -3.33 -6.93
N LEU A 45 5.68 -3.06 -7.29
CA LEU A 45 4.53 -3.71 -6.68
C LEU A 45 4.00 -4.78 -7.62
N GLY A 46 3.77 -5.96 -7.09
CA GLY A 46 3.18 -7.06 -7.87
C GLY A 46 1.69 -6.87 -8.09
N GLU A 47 1.03 -6.29 -7.10
CA GLU A 47 -0.40 -5.99 -7.22
C GLU A 47 -0.82 -5.07 -6.09
N VAL A 48 -1.93 -4.37 -6.31
CA VAL A 48 -2.66 -3.71 -5.24
C VAL A 48 -4.10 -4.20 -5.33
N SER A 49 -4.56 -4.88 -4.29
CA SER A 49 -5.90 -5.46 -4.24
C SER A 49 -6.84 -4.56 -3.45
N LEU A 50 -8.07 -4.47 -3.90
CA LEU A 50 -9.13 -3.77 -3.18
C LEU A 50 -10.09 -4.84 -2.65
N ILE A 51 -10.23 -4.92 -1.33
CA ILE A 51 -10.99 -5.98 -0.69
C ILE A 51 -12.20 -5.37 0.02
N PRO A 52 -13.42 -5.69 -0.43
CA PRO A 52 -14.61 -5.15 0.22
C PRO A 52 -14.80 -5.75 1.60
N GLY A 53 -15.11 -4.91 2.56
CA GLY A 53 -15.39 -5.30 3.93
C GLY A 53 -16.56 -4.52 4.49
N THR A 54 -16.75 -4.59 5.79
CA THR A 54 -17.86 -3.93 6.49
C THR A 54 -17.38 -3.40 7.84
N GLY A 55 -18.27 -2.72 8.54
CA GLY A 55 -18.01 -2.32 9.91
C GLY A 55 -17.03 -1.18 10.08
N GLY A 56 -16.90 -0.34 9.09
CA GLY A 56 -15.98 0.80 9.18
C GLY A 56 -14.51 0.42 9.02
N VAL A 57 -14.24 -0.73 8.42
CA VAL A 57 -12.87 -1.19 8.25
C VAL A 57 -12.15 -0.36 7.19
N PHE A 58 -10.91 0.01 7.47
CA PHE A 58 -9.98 0.50 6.45
C PHE A 58 -8.59 0.09 6.90
N GLN A 59 -8.06 -0.93 6.27
CA GLN A 59 -6.76 -1.49 6.62
C GLN A 59 -5.91 -1.66 5.37
N VAL A 60 -4.64 -1.41 5.50
CA VAL A 60 -3.69 -1.63 4.42
C VAL A 60 -2.66 -2.64 4.90
N HIS A 61 -2.51 -3.71 4.13
CA HIS A 61 -1.50 -4.75 4.38
C HIS A 61 -0.48 -4.72 3.25
N CYS A 62 0.76 -4.96 3.60
CA CYS A 62 1.84 -5.11 2.62
C CYS A 62 2.52 -6.45 2.90
N ASP A 63 2.43 -7.37 1.94
CA ASP A 63 2.93 -8.74 2.09
C ASP A 63 2.42 -9.40 3.37
N GLY A 64 1.14 -9.17 3.67
CA GLY A 64 0.50 -9.75 4.83
C GLY A 64 0.70 -9.00 6.14
N ALA A 65 1.57 -8.01 6.17
CA ALA A 65 1.80 -7.23 7.38
C ALA A 65 0.89 -6.01 7.38
N LEU A 66 0.20 -5.77 8.48
CA LEU A 66 -0.68 -4.61 8.62
C LEU A 66 0.19 -3.36 8.75
N ILE A 67 0.05 -2.42 7.81
CA ILE A 67 0.80 -1.17 7.86
C ILE A 67 -0.06 0.03 8.20
N TRP A 68 -1.39 -0.11 8.10
CA TRP A 68 -2.30 0.96 8.50
C TRP A 68 -3.63 0.37 8.91
N ASP A 69 -4.20 0.88 10.01
CA ASP A 69 -5.53 0.53 10.47
C ASP A 69 -6.21 1.82 10.91
N ARG A 70 -7.26 2.21 10.20
CA ARG A 70 -7.95 3.46 10.47
C ARG A 70 -8.39 3.58 11.93
N LYS A 71 -8.90 2.49 12.49
CA LYS A 71 -9.41 2.54 13.87
C LYS A 71 -8.29 2.74 14.88
N ALA A 72 -7.17 2.07 14.65
CA ALA A 72 -6.03 2.19 15.56
C ALA A 72 -5.33 3.53 15.43
N GLN A 73 -5.24 4.05 14.23
CA GLN A 73 -4.53 5.30 13.97
C GLN A 73 -5.42 6.54 13.98
N GLY A 74 -6.71 6.35 14.11
CA GLY A 74 -7.62 7.47 14.25
C GLY A 74 -7.94 8.21 12.99
N GLY A 75 -7.77 7.59 11.84
CA GLY A 75 -8.08 8.23 10.56
C GLY A 75 -7.46 7.54 9.38
N PHE A 76 -7.57 8.17 8.22
CA PHE A 76 -7.01 7.64 6.97
C PHE A 76 -5.59 8.16 6.78
N PRO A 77 -4.73 7.36 6.13
CA PRO A 77 -3.42 7.87 5.77
C PRO A 77 -3.57 8.80 4.57
N ASP A 78 -2.75 9.84 4.49
CA ASP A 78 -2.67 10.53 3.22
C ASP A 78 -1.73 9.75 2.29
N ALA A 79 -1.71 10.14 1.02
CA ALA A 79 -0.92 9.39 0.04
C ALA A 79 0.57 9.40 0.38
N LYS A 80 1.07 10.51 0.88
CA LYS A 80 2.46 10.65 1.24
C LYS A 80 2.86 9.66 2.34
N VAL A 81 2.06 9.61 3.40
CA VAL A 81 2.34 8.69 4.51
C VAL A 81 2.25 7.25 4.05
N LEU A 82 1.23 6.93 3.26
CA LEU A 82 1.05 5.57 2.79
C LEU A 82 2.22 5.13 1.89
N LYS A 83 2.67 6.01 1.01
CA LYS A 83 3.82 5.71 0.17
C LYS A 83 5.08 5.46 0.98
N GLN A 84 5.29 6.24 2.03
CA GLN A 84 6.45 6.05 2.91
C GLN A 84 6.36 4.73 3.67
N LEU A 85 5.17 4.36 4.13
CA LEU A 85 4.98 3.09 4.83
C LEU A 85 5.25 1.90 3.91
N VAL A 86 4.79 1.95 2.69
CA VAL A 86 5.05 0.89 1.71
C VAL A 86 6.54 0.85 1.37
N ARG A 87 7.14 2.02 1.10
CA ARG A 87 8.58 2.09 0.82
C ARG A 87 9.39 1.46 1.93
N ASP A 88 9.04 1.74 3.18
CA ASP A 88 9.78 1.23 4.32
C ASP A 88 9.71 -0.29 4.42
N ARG A 89 8.63 -0.89 3.90
CA ARG A 89 8.49 -2.35 3.90
C ARG A 89 9.22 -3.00 2.74
N ILE A 90 9.26 -2.37 1.59
CA ILE A 90 9.79 -3.03 0.39
C ILE A 90 11.21 -2.62 0.06
N ASP A 91 11.59 -1.41 0.38
CA ASP A 91 12.94 -0.92 0.09
C ASP A 91 13.23 0.32 0.92
N PRO A 92 13.63 0.15 2.17
CA PRO A 92 13.82 1.30 3.07
C PRO A 92 14.84 2.32 2.57
N ALA A 93 15.76 1.90 1.70
CA ALA A 93 16.78 2.80 1.19
C ALA A 93 16.27 3.69 0.04
N ARG A 94 15.08 3.39 -0.48
CA ARG A 94 14.57 4.13 -1.64
C ARG A 94 14.15 5.53 -1.25
N ASP A 95 14.67 6.52 -1.98
CA ASP A 95 14.29 7.90 -1.79
C ASP A 95 13.04 8.18 -2.64
N LEU A 96 11.98 8.63 -2.02
CA LEU A 96 10.77 9.03 -2.73
C LEU A 96 10.83 10.48 -3.21
N GLY A 97 11.98 11.07 -3.18
CA GLY A 97 12.21 12.39 -3.73
C GLY A 97 11.58 13.48 -2.88
N HIS A 98 10.82 14.34 -3.58
CA HIS A 98 10.21 15.45 -2.91
C HIS A 98 9.29 15.05 -1.75
N ILE A 99 8.67 13.88 -1.80
CA ILE A 99 7.85 13.40 -0.70
C ILE A 99 8.68 13.28 0.59
N ASP A 100 9.85 12.68 0.49
CA ASP A 100 10.69 12.47 1.65
C ASP A 100 11.34 13.74 2.15
N ARG A 101 11.45 14.75 1.30
CA ARG A 101 12.15 15.99 1.66
C ARG A 101 11.23 17.11 2.09
N VAL A 102 9.97 16.87 2.07
CA VAL A 102 9.03 17.91 2.30
C VAL A 102 9.08 18.44 3.69
N HIS A 103 9.58 17.69 4.63
CA HIS A 103 9.60 18.19 5.94
C HIS A 103 10.80 18.88 6.21
N GLY A 104 11.55 18.99 5.34
CA GLY A 104 12.68 19.58 5.57
C GLY A 104 12.49 20.80 6.09
N PRO A 105 13.16 21.39 6.57
CA PRO A 105 13.00 22.45 7.06
C PRO A 105 12.87 23.13 6.16
N SER A 106 12.56 22.92 5.72
CA SER A 106 12.31 23.54 4.95
C SER A 106 12.46 24.45 5.17
#